data_f752ba5326185c8e673b02b1dadd93fb
#
_entry.id   f752ba5326185c8e673b02b1dadd93fb
#
_cell.length_a   1.000
_cell.length_b   1.000
_cell.length_c   1.000
_cell.angle_alpha   90.00
_cell.angle_beta   90.00
_cell.angle_gamma   90.00
#
_symmetry.space_group_name_H-M   'P 1'
#
loop_
_entity.id
_entity.type
_entity.pdbx_description
1 polymer ?
#
loop_
_entity_poly.entity_id
_entity_poly.type
_entity_poly.pdbx_seq_one_letter_code
_entity_poly.pdbx_strand_id
1 'polypeptide(L)'
;EYCLTNRNGTASEEKIDTSSNHYGTVLNAQTLEHAIPTLQKGVEKIIVIENKANYESMEYDSKVLYLFCHGYFSPKEVRFLQMLMKTAPKEIQCYHWGDMDYGGIQIFLYNEKNIFQNLIPWKMDAPSYKAALEKEKGIKLSSKKQKKLEALNAGKLEVLKQCILENKMEIEQEMLI
;
A
#
# COMPACT_ATOMS: atom_id res chain seq x y z
N GLU A 1 -6.08 -11.45 -11.63
CA GLU A 1 -6.13 -11.86 -13.05
C GLU A 1 -5.77 -10.68 -13.95
N TYR A 2 -5.27 -10.95 -15.13
CA TYR A 2 -5.07 -9.94 -16.17
C TYR A 2 -5.13 -10.58 -17.56
N CYS A 3 -5.47 -9.80 -18.58
CA CYS A 3 -5.27 -10.17 -19.96
C CYS A 3 -4.23 -9.26 -20.61
N LEU A 4 -3.49 -9.78 -21.59
CA LEU A 4 -2.54 -8.98 -22.36
C LEU A 4 -3.25 -8.28 -23.52
N THR A 5 -2.78 -7.08 -23.87
CA THR A 5 -3.21 -6.42 -25.10
C THR A 5 -2.32 -6.84 -26.26
N ASN A 6 -2.92 -7.05 -27.43
CA ASN A 6 -2.19 -7.24 -28.67
C ASN A 6 -1.52 -5.92 -29.13
N ARG A 7 -0.74 -5.95 -30.24
CA ARG A 7 -0.05 -4.78 -30.80
C ARG A 7 -0.99 -3.63 -31.18
N ASN A 8 -2.26 -3.89 -31.39
CA ASN A 8 -3.28 -2.89 -31.73
C ASN A 8 -4.00 -2.34 -30.48
N GLY A 9 -3.58 -2.72 -29.27
CA GLY A 9 -4.21 -2.30 -28.00
C GLY A 9 -5.51 -3.03 -27.66
N THR A 10 -5.92 -4.03 -28.45
CA THR A 10 -7.11 -4.86 -28.15
C THR A 10 -6.76 -5.90 -27.09
N ALA A 11 -7.64 -6.07 -26.10
CA ALA A 11 -7.46 -7.09 -25.08
C ALA A 11 -7.52 -8.51 -25.69
N SER A 12 -6.64 -9.38 -25.24
CA SER A 12 -6.72 -10.83 -25.51
C SER A 12 -7.95 -11.40 -24.81
N GLU A 13 -8.57 -12.39 -25.42
CA GLU A 13 -9.63 -13.18 -24.77
C GLU A 13 -9.06 -14.11 -23.68
N GLU A 14 -7.78 -14.44 -23.77
CA GLU A 14 -7.10 -15.31 -22.81
C GLU A 14 -6.75 -14.51 -21.55
N LYS A 15 -7.25 -15.00 -20.41
CA LYS A 15 -6.93 -14.46 -19.09
C LYS A 15 -5.81 -15.27 -18.45
N ILE A 16 -4.88 -14.56 -17.85
CA ILE A 16 -3.84 -15.12 -17.01
C ILE A 16 -4.30 -15.02 -15.55
N ASP A 17 -4.64 -16.17 -14.98
CA ASP A 17 -5.05 -16.29 -13.59
C ASP A 17 -3.82 -16.49 -12.70
N THR A 18 -3.63 -15.60 -11.73
CA THR A 18 -2.54 -15.66 -10.76
C THR A 18 -2.99 -16.09 -9.38
N SER A 19 -4.25 -16.49 -9.20
CA SER A 19 -4.82 -16.85 -7.90
C SER A 19 -4.21 -18.10 -7.26
N SER A 20 -3.70 -19.00 -8.08
CA SER A 20 -2.97 -20.20 -7.61
C SER A 20 -1.56 -19.92 -7.10
N ASN A 21 -1.03 -18.72 -7.35
CA ASN A 21 0.29 -18.32 -6.91
C ASN A 21 0.26 -17.81 -5.47
N HIS A 22 0.06 -18.71 -4.52
CA HIS A 22 -0.10 -18.37 -3.08
C HIS A 22 1.07 -17.60 -2.48
N TYR A 23 2.27 -17.70 -3.08
CA TYR A 23 3.47 -16.96 -2.66
C TYR A 23 3.68 -15.64 -3.43
N GLY A 24 2.68 -15.23 -4.22
CA GLY A 24 2.69 -13.97 -4.96
C GLY A 24 3.19 -14.09 -6.40
N THR A 25 2.99 -13.01 -7.15
CA THR A 25 3.40 -12.87 -8.55
C THR A 25 4.08 -11.53 -8.74
N VAL A 26 5.22 -11.53 -9.43
CA VAL A 26 5.92 -10.32 -9.83
C VAL A 26 5.58 -9.98 -11.28
N LEU A 27 5.01 -8.81 -11.51
CA LEU A 27 4.75 -8.30 -12.85
C LEU A 27 5.86 -7.30 -13.24
N ASN A 28 6.53 -7.55 -14.36
CA ASN A 28 7.55 -6.64 -14.87
C ASN A 28 6.94 -5.41 -15.56
N ALA A 29 7.76 -4.39 -15.83
CA ALA A 29 7.32 -3.13 -16.41
C ALA A 29 6.64 -3.26 -17.79
N GLN A 30 6.99 -4.26 -18.60
CA GLN A 30 6.36 -4.53 -19.89
C GLN A 30 4.97 -5.14 -19.69
N THR A 31 4.84 -6.10 -18.78
CA THR A 31 3.53 -6.67 -18.42
C THR A 31 2.58 -5.58 -17.91
N LEU A 32 3.05 -4.70 -17.00
CA LEU A 32 2.23 -3.59 -16.49
C LEU A 32 1.76 -2.62 -17.59
N GLU A 33 2.56 -2.46 -18.66
CA GLU A 33 2.22 -1.57 -19.77
C GLU A 33 1.16 -2.16 -20.72
N HIS A 34 1.18 -3.49 -20.88
CA HIS A 34 0.35 -4.19 -21.85
C HIS A 34 -0.73 -5.07 -21.23
N ALA A 35 -0.88 -5.07 -19.92
CA ALA A 35 -1.90 -5.86 -19.22
C ALA A 35 -3.09 -5.00 -18.80
N ILE A 36 -4.27 -5.60 -18.91
CA ILE A 36 -5.52 -5.06 -18.36
C ILE A 36 -5.85 -5.92 -17.14
N PRO A 37 -5.71 -5.39 -15.92
CA PRO A 37 -5.98 -6.13 -14.71
C PRO A 37 -7.48 -6.23 -14.43
N THR A 38 -7.89 -7.34 -13.84
CA THR A 38 -9.21 -7.54 -13.26
C THR A 38 -9.08 -8.15 -11.87
N LEU A 39 -9.90 -7.70 -10.94
CA LEU A 39 -9.93 -8.29 -9.62
C LEU A 39 -10.66 -9.62 -9.68
N GLN A 40 -10.09 -10.66 -9.05
CA GLN A 40 -10.74 -11.97 -8.99
C GLN A 40 -12.05 -11.87 -8.20
N LYS A 41 -13.05 -12.63 -8.63
CA LYS A 41 -14.34 -12.72 -7.93
C LYS A 41 -14.14 -13.26 -6.52
N GLY A 42 -14.72 -12.60 -5.53
CA GLY A 42 -14.62 -13.00 -4.12
C GLY A 42 -13.55 -12.26 -3.34
N VAL A 43 -12.66 -11.49 -3.98
CA VAL A 43 -11.74 -10.60 -3.27
C VAL A 43 -12.54 -9.42 -2.70
N GLU A 44 -12.41 -9.23 -1.39
CA GLU A 44 -13.12 -8.23 -0.59
C GLU A 44 -12.23 -7.05 -0.17
N LYS A 45 -10.91 -7.29 -0.13
CA LYS A 45 -9.93 -6.31 0.38
C LYS A 45 -8.69 -6.23 -0.50
N ILE A 46 -8.12 -5.04 -0.56
CA ILE A 46 -6.78 -4.80 -1.10
C ILE A 46 -5.93 -4.22 0.03
N ILE A 47 -4.77 -4.80 0.31
CA ILE A 47 -3.86 -4.31 1.34
C ILE A 47 -2.51 -3.98 0.69
N VAL A 48 -2.16 -2.71 0.71
CA VAL A 48 -0.85 -2.21 0.27
C VAL A 48 0.11 -2.26 1.45
N ILE A 49 1.27 -2.90 1.28
CA ILE A 49 2.28 -3.07 2.32
C ILE A 49 3.62 -2.55 1.80
N GLU A 50 4.25 -1.64 2.55
CA GLU A 50 5.46 -0.94 2.12
C GLU A 50 6.73 -1.75 2.39
N ASN A 51 6.83 -2.42 3.53
CA ASN A 51 8.01 -3.19 3.90
C ASN A 51 7.92 -4.63 3.37
N LYS A 52 9.01 -5.11 2.78
CA LYS A 52 9.10 -6.45 2.17
C LYS A 52 8.91 -7.58 3.19
N ALA A 53 9.55 -7.49 4.35
CA ALA A 53 9.45 -8.53 5.37
C ALA A 53 8.02 -8.66 5.91
N ASN A 54 7.33 -7.53 6.09
CA ASN A 54 5.92 -7.52 6.49
C ASN A 54 5.03 -8.11 5.39
N TYR A 55 5.30 -7.81 4.10
CA TYR A 55 4.57 -8.41 2.98
C TYR A 55 4.77 -9.92 2.92
N GLU A 56 6.01 -10.39 3.06
CA GLU A 56 6.36 -11.83 3.02
C GLU A 56 5.82 -12.60 4.26
N SER A 57 5.54 -11.91 5.36
CA SER A 57 4.94 -12.50 6.57
C SER A 57 3.42 -12.69 6.48
N MET A 58 2.77 -12.16 5.42
CA MET A 58 1.32 -12.28 5.29
C MET A 58 0.92 -13.69 4.88
N GLU A 59 -0.04 -14.25 5.60
CA GLU A 59 -0.65 -15.52 5.22
C GLU A 59 -1.59 -15.33 4.04
N TYR A 60 -1.63 -16.34 3.16
CA TYR A 60 -2.54 -16.33 2.03
C TYR A 60 -4.01 -16.31 2.49
N ASP A 61 -4.77 -15.37 1.95
CA ASP A 61 -6.22 -15.27 2.10
C ASP A 61 -6.85 -15.02 0.72
N SER A 62 -7.72 -15.92 0.26
CA SER A 62 -8.38 -15.81 -1.03
C SER A 62 -9.28 -14.57 -1.18
N LYS A 63 -9.64 -13.92 -0.08
CA LYS A 63 -10.45 -12.71 -0.04
C LYS A 63 -9.61 -11.43 -0.07
N VAL A 64 -8.29 -11.54 -0.03
CA VAL A 64 -7.37 -10.39 0.09
C VAL A 64 -6.37 -10.37 -1.05
N LEU A 65 -6.27 -9.23 -1.72
CA LEU A 65 -5.15 -8.94 -2.61
C LEU A 65 -4.09 -8.14 -1.84
N TYR A 66 -2.95 -8.76 -1.59
CA TYR A 66 -1.78 -8.07 -1.03
C TYR A 66 -0.93 -7.46 -2.14
N LEU A 67 -0.56 -6.20 -2.01
CA LEU A 67 0.29 -5.46 -2.94
C LEU A 67 1.55 -4.98 -2.21
N PHE A 68 2.71 -5.39 -2.68
CA PHE A 68 3.98 -4.85 -2.19
C PHE A 68 4.27 -3.50 -2.84
N CYS A 69 4.54 -2.50 -2.03
CA CYS A 69 4.83 -1.14 -2.42
C CYS A 69 6.17 -0.72 -1.84
N HIS A 70 7.24 -0.81 -2.60
CA HIS A 70 8.59 -0.45 -2.15
C HIS A 70 8.85 1.08 -2.10
N GLY A 71 7.90 1.84 -1.58
CA GLY A 71 7.85 3.30 -1.61
C GLY A 71 6.77 3.81 -2.57
N TYR A 72 7.07 4.85 -3.36
CA TYR A 72 6.13 5.35 -4.36
C TYR A 72 5.99 4.38 -5.54
N PHE A 73 4.77 4.07 -5.91
CA PHE A 73 4.51 3.35 -7.15
C PHE A 73 4.99 4.16 -8.37
N SER A 74 5.63 3.49 -9.31
CA SER A 74 6.02 4.09 -10.59
C SER A 74 4.79 4.49 -11.42
N PRO A 75 4.93 5.39 -12.42
CA PRO A 75 3.80 5.78 -13.26
C PRO A 75 3.10 4.62 -13.99
N LYS A 76 3.83 3.54 -14.30
CA LYS A 76 3.25 2.33 -14.91
C LYS A 76 2.41 1.54 -13.90
N GLU A 77 2.91 1.37 -12.68
CA GLU A 77 2.17 0.74 -11.59
C GLU A 77 0.92 1.53 -11.23
N VAL A 78 1.03 2.85 -11.11
CA VAL A 78 -0.14 3.72 -10.85
C VAL A 78 -1.22 3.52 -11.90
N ARG A 79 -0.86 3.55 -13.20
CA ARG A 79 -1.85 3.34 -14.28
C ARG A 79 -2.49 1.95 -14.21
N PHE A 80 -1.69 0.91 -13.98
CA PHE A 80 -2.18 -0.47 -13.85
C PHE A 80 -3.14 -0.61 -12.67
N LEU A 81 -2.80 -0.06 -11.51
CA LEU A 81 -3.65 -0.09 -10.32
C LEU A 81 -4.92 0.77 -10.49
N GLN A 82 -4.83 1.90 -11.18
CA GLN A 82 -6.02 2.69 -11.53
C GLN A 82 -6.97 1.93 -12.46
N MET A 83 -6.44 1.14 -13.41
CA MET A 83 -7.28 0.26 -14.24
C MET A 83 -7.92 -0.85 -13.41
N LEU A 84 -7.18 -1.47 -12.49
CA LEU A 84 -7.72 -2.44 -11.55
C LEU A 84 -8.88 -1.86 -10.74
N MET A 85 -8.70 -0.67 -10.20
CA MET A 85 -9.73 0.00 -9.39
C MET A 85 -10.98 0.38 -10.18
N LYS A 86 -10.88 0.64 -11.49
CA LYS A 86 -12.06 0.89 -12.34
C LYS A 86 -12.96 -0.34 -12.50
N THR A 87 -12.38 -1.54 -12.40
CA THR A 87 -13.11 -2.82 -12.54
C THR A 87 -13.44 -3.46 -11.20
N ALA A 88 -12.86 -2.96 -10.12
CA ALA A 88 -13.13 -3.47 -8.78
C ALA A 88 -14.56 -3.16 -8.31
N PRO A 89 -15.16 -4.02 -7.48
CA PRO A 89 -16.44 -3.74 -6.83
C PRO A 89 -16.40 -2.43 -6.03
N LYS A 90 -17.52 -1.69 -5.99
CA LYS A 90 -17.60 -0.42 -5.25
C LYS A 90 -17.37 -0.59 -3.75
N GLU A 91 -17.69 -1.77 -3.24
CA GLU A 91 -17.59 -2.15 -1.83
C GLU A 91 -16.18 -2.57 -1.42
N ILE A 92 -15.22 -2.67 -2.38
CA ILE A 92 -13.85 -3.08 -2.10
C ILE A 92 -13.21 -2.17 -1.06
N GLN A 93 -12.67 -2.74 -0.01
CA GLN A 93 -11.96 -2.01 1.02
C GLN A 93 -10.46 -2.00 0.72
N CYS A 94 -9.89 -0.81 0.67
CA CYS A 94 -8.45 -0.63 0.41
C CYS A 94 -7.75 -0.16 1.68
N TYR A 95 -6.69 -0.87 2.06
CA TYR A 95 -5.89 -0.58 3.24
C TYR A 95 -4.44 -0.30 2.85
N HIS A 96 -3.75 0.47 3.68
CA HIS A 96 -2.32 0.71 3.54
C HIS A 96 -1.62 0.54 4.88
N TRP A 97 -0.53 -0.21 4.87
CA TRP A 97 0.37 -0.40 5.98
C TRP A 97 1.79 0.00 5.55
N GLY A 98 2.31 1.03 6.15
CA GLY A 98 3.65 1.57 5.89
C GLY A 98 4.34 2.00 7.17
N ASP A 99 5.48 2.65 7.02
CA ASP A 99 6.23 3.23 8.12
C ASP A 99 5.43 4.34 8.82
N MET A 100 5.55 4.41 10.14
CA MET A 100 4.98 5.51 10.91
C MET A 100 6.02 6.62 11.06
N ASP A 101 6.35 7.23 9.91
CA ASP A 101 7.28 8.35 9.76
C ASP A 101 6.79 9.34 8.71
N TYR A 102 7.58 10.39 8.45
CA TYR A 102 7.26 11.38 7.42
C TYR A 102 7.11 10.75 6.02
N GLY A 103 7.96 9.78 5.67
CA GLY A 103 7.95 9.11 4.37
C GLY A 103 6.70 8.26 4.17
N GLY A 104 6.40 7.38 5.12
CA GLY A 104 5.24 6.50 5.07
C GLY A 104 3.91 7.27 5.05
N ILE A 105 3.81 8.39 5.81
CA ILE A 105 2.65 9.28 5.72
C ILE A 105 2.51 9.87 4.31
N GLN A 106 3.59 10.32 3.69
CA GLN A 106 3.54 10.86 2.32
C GLN A 106 3.16 9.81 1.28
N ILE A 107 3.66 8.56 1.42
CA ILE A 107 3.32 7.45 0.53
C ILE A 107 1.84 7.09 0.67
N PHE A 108 1.31 7.04 1.90
CA PHE A 108 -0.11 6.85 2.14
C PHE A 108 -0.96 7.91 1.42
N LEU A 109 -0.65 9.19 1.63
CA LEU A 109 -1.38 10.32 1.02
C LEU A 109 -1.30 10.29 -0.52
N TYR A 110 -0.15 9.92 -1.06
CA TYR A 110 0.04 9.77 -2.50
C TYR A 110 -0.84 8.64 -3.05
N ASN A 111 -0.85 7.48 -2.42
CA ASN A 111 -1.64 6.32 -2.81
C ASN A 111 -3.14 6.60 -2.70
N GLU A 112 -3.58 7.27 -1.63
CA GLU A 112 -4.97 7.69 -1.45
C GLU A 112 -5.41 8.64 -2.57
N LYS A 113 -4.60 9.65 -2.87
CA LYS A 113 -4.93 10.65 -3.88
C LYS A 113 -4.94 10.11 -5.29
N ASN A 114 -4.01 9.22 -5.63
CA ASN A 114 -3.75 8.86 -7.03
C ASN A 114 -4.32 7.50 -7.44
N ILE A 115 -4.58 6.59 -6.50
CA ILE A 115 -4.92 5.20 -6.82
C ILE A 115 -6.19 4.74 -6.07
N PHE A 116 -6.17 4.79 -4.75
CA PHE A 116 -7.18 4.16 -3.90
C PHE A 116 -8.04 5.20 -3.19
N GLN A 117 -9.19 5.52 -3.76
CA GLN A 117 -10.13 6.41 -3.07
C GLN A 117 -10.56 5.80 -1.72
N ASN A 118 -10.61 6.63 -0.68
CA ASN A 118 -10.96 6.20 0.68
C ASN A 118 -10.00 5.15 1.28
N LEU A 119 -8.71 5.19 0.92
CA LEU A 119 -7.69 4.35 1.53
C LEU A 119 -7.73 4.44 3.07
N ILE A 120 -7.66 3.28 3.72
CA ILE A 120 -7.77 3.16 5.18
C ILE A 120 -6.36 2.86 5.73
N PRO A 121 -5.86 3.64 6.70
CA PRO A 121 -4.61 3.30 7.36
C PRO A 121 -4.81 2.03 8.20
N TRP A 122 -3.94 1.04 8.02
CA TRP A 122 -3.95 -0.21 8.76
C TRP A 122 -2.68 -0.34 9.59
N LYS A 123 -2.81 -0.48 10.89
CA LYS A 123 -1.67 -0.45 11.84
C LYS A 123 -0.82 0.84 11.76
N MET A 124 -1.33 1.88 11.13
CA MET A 124 -0.76 3.24 11.09
C MET A 124 -1.64 4.18 11.91
N ASP A 125 -1.82 3.85 13.17
CA ASP A 125 -2.69 4.56 14.10
C ASP A 125 -2.03 4.79 15.46
N ALA A 126 -2.63 5.62 16.30
CA ALA A 126 -2.08 5.93 17.61
C ALA A 126 -1.96 4.70 18.56
N PRO A 127 -2.90 3.75 18.61
CA PRO A 127 -2.73 2.53 19.38
C PRO A 127 -1.54 1.69 18.92
N SER A 128 -1.40 1.43 17.63
CA SER A 128 -0.27 0.67 17.06
C SER A 128 1.07 1.36 17.32
N TYR A 129 1.10 2.69 17.18
CA TYR A 129 2.28 3.51 17.45
C TYR A 129 2.69 3.42 18.94
N LYS A 130 1.75 3.57 19.86
CA LYS A 130 2.02 3.47 21.30
C LYS A 130 2.50 2.08 21.71
N ALA A 131 1.88 1.03 21.19
CA ALA A 131 2.30 -0.34 21.45
C ALA A 131 3.74 -0.63 20.96
N ALA A 132 4.17 0.00 19.86
CA ALA A 132 5.55 -0.09 19.39
C ALA A 132 6.52 0.63 20.35
N LEU A 133 6.18 1.81 20.84
CA LEU A 133 7.00 2.55 21.79
C LEU A 133 7.15 1.81 23.14
N GLU A 134 6.08 1.18 23.64
CA GLU A 134 6.12 0.36 24.86
C GLU A 134 7.09 -0.83 24.76
N LYS A 135 7.35 -1.31 23.54
CA LYS A 135 8.33 -2.35 23.24
C LYS A 135 9.73 -1.78 22.96
N GLU A 136 9.96 -0.52 23.30
CA GLU A 136 11.21 0.20 23.02
C GLU A 136 11.62 0.23 21.53
N LYS A 137 10.63 0.06 20.65
CA LYS A 137 10.81 0.14 19.21
C LYS A 137 10.62 1.58 18.76
N GLY A 138 11.63 2.15 18.11
CA GLY A 138 11.53 3.50 17.56
C GLY A 138 12.89 4.13 17.28
N ILE A 139 12.88 5.03 16.29
CA ILE A 139 14.05 5.81 15.87
C ILE A 139 13.79 7.27 16.20
N LYS A 140 14.80 7.94 16.73
CA LYS A 140 14.69 9.37 17.12
C LYS A 140 14.39 10.22 15.89
N LEU A 141 13.33 11.01 15.97
CA LEU A 141 12.94 11.98 14.95
C LEU A 141 13.99 13.08 14.79
N SER A 142 14.54 13.24 13.60
CA SER A 142 15.49 14.30 13.31
C SER A 142 14.80 15.67 13.21
N SER A 143 15.51 16.75 13.56
CA SER A 143 14.97 18.11 13.47
C SER A 143 14.52 18.50 12.05
N LYS A 144 15.14 17.91 11.01
CA LYS A 144 14.76 18.13 9.62
C LYS A 144 13.41 17.46 9.29
N LYS A 145 13.22 16.21 9.74
CA LYS A 145 11.95 15.49 9.54
C LYS A 145 10.84 16.09 10.40
N GLN A 146 11.14 16.53 11.63
CA GLN A 146 10.20 17.22 12.50
C GLN A 146 9.57 18.44 11.81
N LYS A 147 10.39 19.35 11.26
CA LYS A 147 9.90 20.53 10.53
C LYS A 147 9.03 20.17 9.33
N LYS A 148 9.35 19.07 8.63
CA LYS A 148 8.54 18.58 7.50
C LYS A 148 7.19 18.05 7.96
N LEU A 149 7.17 17.28 9.07
CA LEU A 149 5.93 16.76 9.66
C LEU A 149 5.04 17.89 10.16
N GLU A 150 5.61 18.90 10.85
CA GLU A 150 4.85 20.06 11.34
C GLU A 150 4.13 20.80 10.21
N ALA A 151 4.77 20.90 9.02
CA ALA A 151 4.18 21.56 7.86
C ALA A 151 3.23 20.67 7.04
N LEU A 152 3.19 19.36 7.30
CA LEU A 152 2.42 18.40 6.50
C LEU A 152 0.97 18.35 6.97
N ASN A 153 0.03 18.51 6.05
CA ASN A 153 -1.36 18.09 6.27
C ASN A 153 -1.45 16.57 6.08
N ALA A 154 -1.56 15.84 7.18
CA ALA A 154 -1.54 14.37 7.18
C ALA A 154 -2.92 13.72 6.95
N GLY A 155 -4.00 14.50 6.79
CA GLY A 155 -5.33 13.98 6.53
C GLY A 155 -5.79 12.95 7.56
N LYS A 156 -6.10 11.73 7.14
CA LYS A 156 -6.52 10.63 8.04
C LYS A 156 -5.45 10.21 9.06
N LEU A 157 -4.18 10.54 8.80
CA LEU A 157 -3.05 10.22 9.67
C LEU A 157 -2.66 11.38 10.59
N GLU A 158 -3.51 12.40 10.74
CA GLU A 158 -3.19 13.58 11.56
C GLU A 158 -2.93 13.22 13.03
N VAL A 159 -3.71 12.29 13.60
CA VAL A 159 -3.51 11.80 14.97
C VAL A 159 -2.18 11.07 15.12
N LEU A 160 -1.82 10.22 14.16
CA LEU A 160 -0.51 9.55 14.13
C LEU A 160 0.63 10.57 14.05
N LYS A 161 0.52 11.57 13.15
CA LYS A 161 1.50 12.65 13.02
C LYS A 161 1.74 13.36 14.36
N GLN A 162 0.68 13.68 15.09
CA GLN A 162 0.81 14.32 16.41
C GLN A 162 1.53 13.40 17.41
N CYS A 163 1.21 12.11 17.44
CA CYS A 163 1.93 11.14 18.28
C CYS A 163 3.44 11.13 17.96
N ILE A 164 3.83 11.15 16.69
CA ILE A 164 5.24 11.18 16.27
C ILE A 164 5.92 12.46 16.73
N LEU A 165 5.27 13.61 16.58
CA LEU A 165 5.81 14.92 16.97
C LEU A 165 5.97 15.05 18.49
N GLU A 166 4.99 14.60 19.28
CA GLU A 166 5.00 14.64 20.74
C GLU A 166 6.10 13.76 21.33
N ASN A 167 6.22 12.53 20.84
CA ASN A 167 7.21 11.58 21.34
C ASN A 167 8.60 11.74 20.70
N LYS A 168 8.70 12.48 19.59
CA LYS A 168 9.93 12.67 18.79
C LYS A 168 10.58 11.35 18.35
N MET A 169 9.74 10.37 18.05
CA MET A 169 10.15 9.03 17.62
C MET A 169 9.40 8.65 16.34
N GLU A 170 10.08 7.93 15.46
CA GLU A 170 9.54 7.32 14.25
C GLU A 170 9.54 5.80 14.42
N ILE A 171 8.60 5.09 13.81
CA ILE A 171 8.53 3.63 13.86
C ILE A 171 8.60 3.09 12.44
N GLU A 172 9.59 2.26 12.15
CA GLU A 172 9.66 1.53 10.89
C GLU A 172 8.71 0.31 10.94
N GLN A 173 8.09 0.02 9.82
CA GLN A 173 7.06 -1.04 9.71
C GLN A 173 7.60 -2.42 10.13
N GLU A 174 8.87 -2.72 9.82
CA GLU A 174 9.52 -3.97 10.19
C GLU A 174 9.64 -4.18 11.71
N MET A 175 9.59 -3.12 12.49
CA MET A 175 9.61 -3.20 13.95
C MET A 175 8.29 -3.72 14.54
N LEU A 176 7.25 -3.89 13.71
CA LEU A 176 5.91 -4.30 14.12
C LEU A 176 5.65 -5.82 13.95
N ILE A 177 6.65 -6.54 13.46
CA ILE A 177 6.62 -8.01 13.33
C ILE A 177 6.95 -8.68 14.65
#